data_bb2dbc1190e9702c1136157993a1f53a
#
_entry.id   bb2dbc1190e9702c1136157993a1f53a
#
_cell.length_a   1.000
_cell.length_b   1.000
_cell.length_c   1.000
_cell.angle_alpha   90.00
_cell.angle_beta   90.00
_cell.angle_gamma   90.00
#
_symmetry.space_group_name_H-M   'P 1'
#
loop_
_entity.id
_entity.type
_entity.pdbx_description
1 polymer ?
#
loop_
_entity_poly.entity_id
_entity_poly.type
_entity_poly.pdbx_seq_one_letter_code
_entity_poly.pdbx_strand_id
1 'polypeptide(L)'
;MRRGLMGWNAEELPVATLEARLTRLRAAMAKASMDAFVIYTNNTRPSAVHYVTGFTPYWSDALMLVPKAGAPVFATALSKRVSEWIRTTDPLSEIVNTPKPGALMGERLTKDNSVKRVGVLEYDTLPSGLADDMAAAAPAVEWTDGTAMFTGLRREVDQSERGLLARADAMAAAALGEAEAGKASDAGTLAGLIEQHARLAGAEETYIAIAHDLAADRRLNRTSQPTPLQDRFAVRASVAYKGCWIRRTRTFAKDAGAAKADSWFDGVARSLEPGKPIAAQLAAKLKELPGAALTSWIAESCTGSYPLSAVASSRAPGKDAPVNGQFLVLTVELTLDGAPWLGAAPLIVGQGAL
;
A
#
# COMPACT_ATOMS: atom_id res chain seq x y z
N MET A 1 7.14 -10.73 13.26
CA MET A 1 7.59 -11.63 12.17
C MET A 1 8.19 -10.77 11.07
N ARG A 2 9.07 -11.24 10.21
CA ARG A 2 9.62 -10.42 9.12
C ARG A 2 8.75 -10.57 7.88
N ARG A 3 8.71 -9.53 7.04
CA ARG A 3 8.05 -9.54 5.73
C ARG A 3 8.47 -10.77 4.92
N GLY A 4 7.53 -11.35 4.19
CA GLY A 4 7.75 -12.50 3.33
C GLY A 4 7.94 -13.83 4.04
N LEU A 5 8.04 -13.86 5.38
CA LEU A 5 8.11 -15.11 6.15
C LEU A 5 6.73 -15.61 6.60
N MET A 6 5.68 -14.84 6.36
CA MET A 6 4.31 -15.27 6.63
C MET A 6 3.85 -16.17 5.50
N GLY A 7 3.48 -17.37 5.85
CA GLY A 7 2.91 -18.33 4.90
C GLY A 7 1.57 -17.83 4.33
N TRP A 8 1.24 -18.30 3.15
CA TRP A 8 -0.10 -18.16 2.61
C TRP A 8 -1.11 -18.89 3.52
N ASN A 9 -2.29 -18.32 3.69
CA ASN A 9 -3.40 -18.89 4.47
C ASN A 9 -4.68 -18.82 3.63
N ALA A 10 -5.21 -20.00 3.31
CA ALA A 10 -6.41 -20.15 2.48
C ALA A 10 -7.69 -19.59 3.12
N GLU A 11 -7.75 -19.47 4.44
CA GLU A 11 -8.91 -18.90 5.14
C GLU A 11 -8.98 -17.38 4.97
N GLU A 12 -7.82 -16.70 5.03
CA GLU A 12 -7.73 -15.25 4.88
C GLU A 12 -7.70 -14.81 3.41
N LEU A 13 -7.04 -15.61 2.56
CA LEU A 13 -6.92 -15.37 1.13
C LEU A 13 -7.14 -16.67 0.36
N PRO A 14 -8.39 -17.06 0.08
CA PRO A 14 -8.72 -18.26 -0.67
C PRO A 14 -8.11 -18.27 -2.08
N VAL A 15 -7.73 -19.44 -2.57
CA VAL A 15 -7.25 -19.62 -3.96
C VAL A 15 -8.27 -19.07 -4.96
N ALA A 16 -9.56 -19.30 -4.73
CA ALA A 16 -10.62 -18.76 -5.57
C ALA A 16 -10.61 -17.23 -5.69
N THR A 17 -10.20 -16.51 -4.63
CA THR A 17 -10.02 -15.05 -4.69
C THR A 17 -8.85 -14.67 -5.61
N LEU A 18 -7.72 -15.38 -5.53
CA LEU A 18 -6.57 -15.14 -6.41
C LEU A 18 -6.92 -15.46 -7.88
N GLU A 19 -7.62 -16.55 -8.13
CA GLU A 19 -8.11 -16.92 -9.47
C GLU A 19 -9.09 -15.88 -10.02
N ALA A 20 -9.99 -15.34 -9.19
CA ALA A 20 -10.90 -14.26 -9.58
C ALA A 20 -10.13 -12.97 -9.90
N ARG A 21 -9.08 -12.62 -9.14
CA ARG A 21 -8.20 -11.48 -9.43
C ARG A 21 -7.48 -11.66 -10.77
N LEU A 22 -6.94 -12.84 -11.02
CA LEU A 22 -6.27 -13.18 -12.28
C LEU A 22 -7.24 -13.11 -13.47
N THR A 23 -8.46 -13.60 -13.30
CA THR A 23 -9.53 -13.52 -14.31
C THR A 23 -9.88 -12.06 -14.63
N ARG A 24 -10.03 -11.21 -13.61
CA ARG A 24 -10.27 -9.77 -13.79
C ARG A 24 -9.11 -9.07 -14.51
N LEU A 25 -7.86 -9.40 -14.15
CA LEU A 25 -6.67 -8.87 -14.81
C LEU A 25 -6.63 -9.24 -16.29
N ARG A 26 -6.89 -10.49 -16.63
CA ARG A 26 -6.96 -10.96 -18.03
C ARG A 26 -8.08 -10.28 -18.83
N ALA A 27 -9.24 -10.08 -18.22
CA ALA A 27 -10.32 -9.33 -18.84
C ALA A 27 -9.94 -7.86 -19.10
N ALA A 28 -9.21 -7.23 -18.19
CA ALA A 28 -8.69 -5.87 -18.36
C ALA A 28 -7.61 -5.81 -19.47
N MET A 29 -6.70 -6.79 -19.49
CA MET A 29 -5.71 -6.95 -20.57
C MET A 29 -6.39 -7.07 -21.93
N ALA A 30 -7.42 -7.90 -22.07
CA ALA A 30 -8.15 -8.08 -23.30
C ALA A 30 -8.81 -6.77 -23.79
N LYS A 31 -9.42 -5.99 -22.87
CA LYS A 31 -9.99 -4.65 -23.19
C LYS A 31 -8.92 -3.66 -23.63
N ALA A 32 -7.69 -3.77 -23.11
CA ALA A 32 -6.56 -2.94 -23.48
C ALA A 32 -5.77 -3.48 -24.69
N SER A 33 -6.25 -4.57 -25.33
CA SER A 33 -5.60 -5.26 -26.45
C SER A 33 -4.18 -5.71 -26.12
N MET A 34 -3.95 -6.17 -24.88
CA MET A 34 -2.68 -6.72 -24.40
C MET A 34 -2.73 -8.24 -24.41
N ASP A 35 -1.67 -8.88 -24.91
CA ASP A 35 -1.55 -10.34 -25.01
C ASP A 35 -0.94 -10.96 -23.77
N ALA A 36 -0.15 -10.17 -23.05
CA ALA A 36 0.45 -10.53 -21.77
C ALA A 36 0.68 -9.29 -20.92
N PHE A 37 0.98 -9.49 -19.64
CA PHE A 37 1.27 -8.41 -18.70
C PHE A 37 2.48 -8.76 -17.85
N VAL A 38 3.42 -7.82 -17.71
CA VAL A 38 4.63 -7.98 -16.91
C VAL A 38 4.58 -7.08 -15.68
N ILE A 39 4.91 -7.63 -14.53
CA ILE A 39 5.02 -6.92 -13.25
C ILE A 39 6.45 -7.08 -12.75
N TYR A 40 7.15 -5.96 -12.59
CA TYR A 40 8.41 -5.92 -11.86
C TYR A 40 8.17 -5.82 -10.36
N THR A 41 8.97 -6.54 -9.57
CA THR A 41 8.86 -6.53 -8.12
C THR A 41 10.23 -6.61 -7.45
N ASN A 42 10.30 -6.02 -6.27
CA ASN A 42 11.41 -6.16 -5.32
C ASN A 42 10.89 -5.87 -3.89
N ASN A 43 11.80 -5.68 -2.93
CA ASN A 43 11.43 -5.39 -1.53
C ASN A 43 10.63 -4.09 -1.33
N THR A 44 10.72 -3.11 -2.25
CA THR A 44 9.97 -1.84 -2.15
C THR A 44 8.69 -1.85 -2.97
N ARG A 45 8.53 -2.77 -3.91
CA ARG A 45 7.43 -2.90 -4.86
C ARG A 45 6.71 -4.26 -4.78
N PRO A 46 6.27 -4.73 -3.61
CA PRO A 46 5.68 -6.05 -3.46
C PRO A 46 4.20 -6.12 -3.82
N SER A 47 3.46 -4.99 -3.84
CA SER A 47 1.99 -4.98 -3.74
C SER A 47 1.29 -5.57 -4.95
N ALA A 48 1.80 -5.34 -6.16
CA ALA A 48 1.17 -5.87 -7.37
C ALA A 48 1.32 -7.41 -7.48
N VAL A 49 2.50 -7.94 -7.16
CA VAL A 49 2.71 -9.41 -7.11
C VAL A 49 1.89 -10.03 -6.00
N HIS A 50 1.88 -9.42 -4.80
CA HIS A 50 1.03 -9.89 -3.70
C HIS A 50 -0.45 -9.95 -4.09
N TYR A 51 -0.96 -8.94 -4.77
CA TYR A 51 -2.34 -8.92 -5.24
C TYR A 51 -2.69 -10.10 -6.13
N VAL A 52 -1.79 -10.46 -7.07
CA VAL A 52 -2.02 -11.55 -8.02
C VAL A 52 -1.84 -12.93 -7.39
N THR A 53 -0.89 -13.10 -6.47
CA THR A 53 -0.41 -14.43 -6.02
C THR A 53 -0.57 -14.71 -4.54
N GLY A 54 -0.77 -13.68 -3.70
CA GLY A 54 -0.69 -13.81 -2.24
C GLY A 54 0.74 -13.82 -1.69
N PHE A 55 1.75 -13.95 -2.54
CA PHE A 55 3.16 -13.91 -2.14
C PHE A 55 3.65 -12.47 -1.99
N THR A 56 4.34 -12.15 -0.89
CA THR A 56 4.94 -10.83 -0.65
C THR A 56 6.45 -10.90 -0.87
N PRO A 57 6.97 -10.42 -2.01
CA PRO A 57 8.40 -10.28 -2.24
C PRO A 57 9.05 -9.37 -1.21
N TYR A 58 10.21 -9.75 -0.66
CA TYR A 58 10.88 -8.99 0.40
C TYR A 58 12.40 -8.84 0.22
N TRP A 59 12.95 -9.35 -0.86
CA TRP A 59 14.32 -9.11 -1.32
C TRP A 59 14.42 -9.34 -2.81
N SER A 60 15.53 -9.01 -3.42
CA SER A 60 15.89 -9.31 -4.81
C SER A 60 14.87 -8.84 -5.87
N ASP A 61 15.38 -8.52 -7.03
CA ASP A 61 14.57 -8.21 -8.20
C ASP A 61 13.95 -9.49 -8.77
N ALA A 62 12.70 -9.39 -9.21
CA ALA A 62 11.99 -10.45 -9.88
C ALA A 62 10.99 -9.88 -10.91
N LEU A 63 10.59 -10.70 -11.85
CA LEU A 63 9.56 -10.40 -12.84
C LEU A 63 8.46 -11.45 -12.77
N MET A 64 7.22 -10.99 -12.88
CA MET A 64 6.05 -11.83 -13.07
C MET A 64 5.47 -11.59 -14.45
N LEU A 65 5.26 -12.67 -15.20
CA LEU A 65 4.53 -12.66 -16.45
C LEU A 65 3.14 -13.26 -16.25
N VAL A 66 2.12 -12.50 -16.60
CA VAL A 66 0.74 -12.95 -16.64
C VAL A 66 0.33 -13.15 -18.10
N PRO A 67 0.22 -14.40 -18.60
CA PRO A 67 -0.25 -14.67 -19.95
C PRO A 67 -1.77 -14.59 -20.05
N LYS A 68 -2.32 -14.52 -21.27
CA LYS A 68 -3.78 -14.60 -21.53
C LYS A 68 -4.42 -15.84 -20.92
N ALA A 69 -3.69 -16.97 -20.90
CA ALA A 69 -4.15 -18.23 -20.36
C ALA A 69 -2.99 -18.99 -19.69
N GLY A 70 -3.30 -19.96 -18.82
CA GLY A 70 -2.32 -20.75 -18.09
C GLY A 70 -1.85 -20.09 -16.79
N ALA A 71 -0.86 -20.65 -16.12
CA ALA A 71 -0.32 -20.14 -14.88
C ALA A 71 0.53 -18.87 -15.13
N PRO A 72 0.51 -17.88 -14.23
CA PRO A 72 1.52 -16.83 -14.20
C PRO A 72 2.92 -17.44 -14.03
N VAL A 73 3.95 -16.75 -14.52
CA VAL A 73 5.35 -17.18 -14.37
C VAL A 73 6.08 -16.17 -13.50
N PHE A 74 6.60 -16.61 -12.36
CA PHE A 74 7.41 -15.78 -11.48
C PHE A 74 8.88 -16.15 -11.64
N ALA A 75 9.68 -15.25 -12.23
CA ALA A 75 11.11 -15.43 -12.46
C ALA A 75 11.95 -14.67 -11.45
N THR A 76 12.83 -15.38 -10.77
CA THR A 76 13.69 -14.82 -9.72
C THR A 76 15.11 -15.34 -9.81
N ALA A 77 16.10 -14.47 -9.47
CA ALA A 77 17.51 -14.85 -9.37
C ALA A 77 17.86 -15.54 -8.03
N LEU A 78 16.88 -15.74 -7.15
CA LEU A 78 17.09 -16.44 -5.89
C LEU A 78 17.44 -17.92 -6.10
N SER A 79 18.10 -18.52 -5.10
CA SER A 79 18.49 -19.92 -5.17
C SER A 79 17.28 -20.87 -5.26
N LYS A 80 17.48 -22.09 -5.76
CA LYS A 80 16.43 -23.14 -5.83
C LYS A 80 15.74 -23.37 -4.49
N ARG A 81 16.49 -23.34 -3.37
CA ARG A 81 15.93 -23.52 -2.03
C ARG A 81 14.88 -22.46 -1.68
N VAL A 82 15.09 -21.22 -2.12
CA VAL A 82 14.13 -20.13 -1.90
C VAL A 82 12.95 -20.27 -2.86
N SER A 83 13.18 -20.68 -4.11
CA SER A 83 12.09 -20.92 -5.07
C SER A 83 11.15 -22.03 -4.59
N GLU A 84 11.67 -23.07 -3.95
CA GLU A 84 10.85 -24.12 -3.33
C GLU A 84 9.97 -23.57 -2.21
N TRP A 85 10.52 -22.69 -1.37
CA TRP A 85 9.74 -22.03 -0.35
C TRP A 85 8.68 -21.06 -0.94
N ILE A 86 9.01 -20.30 -2.00
CA ILE A 86 8.01 -19.44 -2.68
C ILE A 86 6.82 -20.25 -3.15
N ARG A 87 7.01 -21.46 -3.67
CA ARG A 87 5.91 -22.37 -4.10
C ARG A 87 4.94 -22.71 -2.97
N THR A 88 5.37 -22.67 -1.71
CA THR A 88 4.49 -22.89 -0.56
C THR A 88 3.66 -21.65 -0.20
N THR A 89 4.01 -20.48 -0.73
CA THR A 89 3.39 -19.19 -0.44
C THR A 89 2.68 -18.58 -1.65
N ASP A 90 2.93 -19.10 -2.84
CA ASP A 90 2.28 -18.71 -4.10
C ASP A 90 1.63 -19.95 -4.72
N PRO A 91 0.30 -20.13 -4.57
CA PRO A 91 -0.39 -21.32 -5.02
C PRO A 91 -0.67 -21.36 -6.53
N LEU A 92 -0.43 -20.25 -7.27
CA LEU A 92 -0.86 -20.11 -8.66
C LEU A 92 0.27 -20.10 -9.67
N SER A 93 1.46 -19.64 -9.30
CA SER A 93 2.52 -19.33 -10.28
C SER A 93 3.47 -20.50 -10.55
N GLU A 94 3.96 -20.59 -11.78
CA GLU A 94 5.18 -21.32 -12.10
C GLU A 94 6.38 -20.53 -11.58
N ILE A 95 7.10 -21.04 -10.57
CA ILE A 95 8.28 -20.38 -10.03
C ILE A 95 9.53 -20.85 -10.76
N VAL A 96 10.21 -19.93 -11.43
CA VAL A 96 11.42 -20.21 -12.21
C VAL A 96 12.62 -19.50 -11.62
N ASN A 97 13.64 -20.29 -11.30
CA ASN A 97 14.92 -19.77 -10.85
C ASN A 97 15.83 -19.48 -12.06
N THR A 98 16.24 -18.23 -12.24
CA THR A 98 17.12 -17.79 -13.33
C THR A 98 17.93 -16.56 -12.93
N PRO A 99 19.21 -16.47 -13.30
CA PRO A 99 20.01 -15.26 -13.10
C PRO A 99 19.61 -14.11 -14.05
N LYS A 100 18.81 -14.40 -15.10
CA LYS A 100 18.38 -13.45 -16.14
C LYS A 100 16.86 -13.44 -16.29
N PRO A 101 16.12 -12.87 -15.33
CA PRO A 101 14.66 -12.87 -15.38
C PRO A 101 14.11 -12.12 -16.60
N GLY A 102 14.75 -11.02 -17.05
CA GLY A 102 14.34 -10.30 -18.26
C GLY A 102 14.42 -11.16 -19.53
N ALA A 103 15.54 -11.82 -19.76
CA ALA A 103 15.70 -12.72 -20.89
C ALA A 103 14.68 -13.87 -20.88
N LEU A 104 14.47 -14.50 -19.71
CA LEU A 104 13.46 -15.54 -19.56
C LEU A 104 12.06 -15.05 -19.94
N MET A 105 11.68 -13.83 -19.55
CA MET A 105 10.37 -13.28 -19.90
C MET A 105 10.22 -13.13 -21.42
N GLY A 106 11.20 -12.56 -22.09
CA GLY A 106 11.22 -12.46 -23.56
C GLY A 106 11.14 -13.83 -24.25
N GLU A 107 11.95 -14.79 -23.81
CA GLU A 107 11.93 -16.17 -24.32
C GLU A 107 10.55 -16.85 -24.14
N ARG A 108 9.89 -16.61 -23.03
CA ARG A 108 8.54 -17.16 -22.79
C ARG A 108 7.50 -16.56 -23.74
N LEU A 109 7.61 -15.26 -24.02
CA LEU A 109 6.70 -14.56 -24.95
C LEU A 109 6.89 -15.01 -26.39
N THR A 110 8.12 -15.27 -26.82
CA THR A 110 8.42 -15.72 -28.19
C THR A 110 8.04 -17.15 -28.49
N LYS A 111 7.81 -17.98 -27.46
CA LYS A 111 7.29 -19.35 -27.66
C LYS A 111 5.85 -19.38 -28.22
N ASP A 112 5.11 -18.32 -27.99
CA ASP A 112 3.75 -18.13 -28.55
C ASP A 112 3.78 -17.00 -29.58
N ASN A 113 3.84 -17.36 -30.85
CA ASN A 113 3.87 -16.42 -31.98
C ASN A 113 2.64 -15.50 -32.03
N SER A 114 1.60 -15.77 -31.25
CA SER A 114 0.39 -14.93 -31.19
C SER A 114 0.60 -13.69 -30.29
N VAL A 115 1.59 -13.69 -29.42
CA VAL A 115 1.89 -12.55 -28.54
C VAL A 115 2.53 -11.43 -29.36
N LYS A 116 1.85 -10.29 -29.45
CA LYS A 116 2.30 -9.10 -30.18
C LYS A 116 2.49 -7.90 -29.26
N ARG A 117 1.58 -7.71 -28.27
CA ARG A 117 1.57 -6.52 -27.41
C ARG A 117 1.56 -6.91 -25.96
N VAL A 118 2.55 -6.42 -25.21
CA VAL A 118 2.77 -6.73 -23.79
C VAL A 118 2.70 -5.45 -22.97
N GLY A 119 1.79 -5.43 -21.99
CA GLY A 119 1.74 -4.37 -21.00
C GLY A 119 2.76 -4.56 -19.91
N VAL A 120 3.35 -3.48 -19.44
CA VAL A 120 4.29 -3.47 -18.30
C VAL A 120 3.75 -2.53 -17.24
N LEU A 121 3.70 -2.98 -15.99
CA LEU A 121 3.32 -2.11 -14.87
C LEU A 121 4.47 -1.14 -14.56
N GLU A 122 4.14 0.16 -14.54
CA GLU A 122 5.09 1.24 -14.23
C GLU A 122 6.37 1.16 -15.11
N TYR A 123 6.13 1.09 -16.43
CA TYR A 123 7.15 0.82 -17.43
C TYR A 123 8.34 1.78 -17.37
N ASP A 124 8.08 3.08 -17.14
CA ASP A 124 9.12 4.13 -17.05
C ASP A 124 10.10 3.89 -15.87
N THR A 125 9.73 3.07 -14.92
CA THR A 125 10.51 2.81 -13.71
C THR A 125 11.05 1.38 -13.64
N LEU A 126 10.89 0.63 -14.72
CA LEU A 126 11.53 -0.68 -14.88
C LEU A 126 13.05 -0.50 -14.98
N PRO A 127 13.87 -1.27 -14.23
CA PRO A 127 15.32 -1.21 -14.40
C PRO A 127 15.74 -1.48 -15.84
N SER A 128 16.56 -0.59 -16.41
CA SER A 128 16.93 -0.62 -17.84
C SER A 128 17.49 -1.97 -18.27
N GLY A 129 18.36 -2.57 -17.46
CA GLY A 129 18.93 -3.89 -17.78
C GLY A 129 17.89 -5.01 -17.93
N LEU A 130 16.79 -4.96 -17.15
CA LEU A 130 15.68 -5.91 -17.31
C LEU A 130 14.88 -5.61 -18.58
N ALA A 131 14.64 -4.33 -18.87
CA ALA A 131 13.93 -3.90 -20.07
C ALA A 131 14.71 -4.30 -21.34
N ASP A 132 16.02 -4.06 -21.35
CA ASP A 132 16.92 -4.40 -22.46
C ASP A 132 16.96 -5.93 -22.69
N ASP A 133 17.09 -6.72 -21.64
CA ASP A 133 17.08 -8.19 -21.74
C ASP A 133 15.73 -8.70 -22.28
N MET A 134 14.60 -8.13 -21.84
CA MET A 134 13.26 -8.48 -22.33
C MET A 134 13.12 -8.14 -23.82
N ALA A 135 13.51 -6.92 -24.22
CA ALA A 135 13.41 -6.46 -25.60
C ALA A 135 14.32 -7.26 -26.55
N ALA A 136 15.55 -7.56 -26.12
CA ALA A 136 16.49 -8.36 -26.91
C ALA A 136 15.98 -9.80 -27.12
N ALA A 137 15.36 -10.41 -26.11
CA ALA A 137 14.83 -11.77 -26.20
C ALA A 137 13.47 -11.86 -26.93
N ALA A 138 12.74 -10.74 -27.05
CA ALA A 138 11.45 -10.67 -27.75
C ALA A 138 11.37 -9.43 -28.67
N PRO A 139 12.18 -9.35 -29.72
CA PRO A 139 12.29 -8.15 -30.57
C PRO A 139 11.04 -7.85 -31.42
N ALA A 140 10.13 -8.82 -31.58
CA ALA A 140 8.88 -8.64 -32.32
C ALA A 140 7.71 -8.19 -31.44
N VAL A 141 7.92 -8.01 -30.12
CA VAL A 141 6.90 -7.63 -29.16
C VAL A 141 6.86 -6.10 -29.03
N GLU A 142 5.68 -5.52 -29.12
CA GLU A 142 5.40 -4.14 -28.73
C GLU A 142 5.24 -4.06 -27.20
N TRP A 143 6.16 -3.36 -26.55
CA TRP A 143 6.11 -3.09 -25.12
C TRP A 143 5.36 -1.79 -24.86
N THR A 144 4.37 -1.81 -23.96
CA THR A 144 3.53 -0.64 -23.67
C THR A 144 3.31 -0.47 -22.17
N ASP A 145 3.10 0.77 -21.74
CA ASP A 145 2.73 1.02 -20.34
C ASP A 145 1.31 0.53 -20.05
N GLY A 146 1.20 -0.33 -19.04
CA GLY A 146 -0.06 -0.91 -18.59
C GLY A 146 -0.53 -0.38 -17.23
N THR A 147 0.11 0.66 -16.72
CA THR A 147 -0.12 1.19 -15.36
C THR A 147 -1.55 1.64 -15.14
N ALA A 148 -2.11 2.43 -16.07
CA ALA A 148 -3.49 2.92 -15.94
C ALA A 148 -4.52 1.78 -15.91
N MET A 149 -4.31 0.73 -16.70
CA MET A 149 -5.18 -0.46 -16.72
C MET A 149 -5.11 -1.19 -15.37
N PHE A 150 -3.91 -1.46 -14.86
CA PHE A 150 -3.73 -2.21 -13.61
C PHE A 150 -4.19 -1.43 -12.39
N THR A 151 -3.84 -0.14 -12.29
CA THR A 151 -4.28 0.71 -11.18
C THR A 151 -5.78 0.91 -11.18
N GLY A 152 -6.40 1.03 -12.36
CA GLY A 152 -7.86 1.09 -12.52
C GLY A 152 -8.55 -0.18 -12.01
N LEU A 153 -8.00 -1.36 -12.32
CA LEU A 153 -8.48 -2.66 -11.84
C LEU A 153 -8.46 -2.76 -10.30
N ARG A 154 -7.44 -2.17 -9.67
CA ARG A 154 -7.22 -2.24 -8.22
C ARG A 154 -7.87 -1.11 -7.42
N ARG A 155 -8.67 -0.26 -8.03
CA ARG A 155 -9.34 0.82 -7.28
C ARG A 155 -10.29 0.28 -6.22
N GLU A 156 -11.01 -0.80 -6.51
CA GLU A 156 -11.90 -1.47 -5.56
C GLU A 156 -11.17 -2.64 -4.89
N VAL A 157 -11.21 -2.69 -3.57
CA VAL A 157 -10.66 -3.82 -2.81
C VAL A 157 -11.70 -4.93 -2.69
N ASP A 158 -11.25 -6.18 -2.82
CA ASP A 158 -12.12 -7.33 -2.56
C ASP A 158 -12.22 -7.66 -1.07
N GLN A 159 -13.12 -8.58 -0.74
CA GLN A 159 -13.41 -8.94 0.65
C GLN A 159 -12.17 -9.49 1.39
N SER A 160 -11.32 -10.28 0.72
CA SER A 160 -10.12 -10.83 1.34
C SER A 160 -9.09 -9.74 1.62
N GLU A 161 -8.84 -8.84 0.65
CA GLU A 161 -7.93 -7.70 0.83
C GLU A 161 -8.43 -6.78 1.95
N ARG A 162 -9.75 -6.52 2.00
CA ARG A 162 -10.37 -5.75 3.09
C ARG A 162 -10.14 -6.40 4.46
N GLY A 163 -10.28 -7.71 4.57
CA GLY A 163 -10.01 -8.45 5.82
C GLY A 163 -8.56 -8.30 6.29
N LEU A 164 -7.59 -8.39 5.37
CA LEU A 164 -6.18 -8.21 5.69
C LEU A 164 -5.85 -6.76 6.10
N LEU A 165 -6.43 -5.77 5.40
CA LEU A 165 -6.29 -4.34 5.73
C LEU A 165 -6.89 -4.04 7.11
N ALA A 166 -8.09 -4.56 7.41
CA ALA A 166 -8.74 -4.37 8.71
C ALA A 166 -7.92 -4.98 9.85
N ARG A 167 -7.27 -6.13 9.62
CA ARG A 167 -6.38 -6.74 10.62
C ARG A 167 -5.11 -5.90 10.84
N ALA A 168 -4.50 -5.37 9.79
CA ALA A 168 -3.37 -4.43 9.91
C ALA A 168 -3.80 -3.16 10.67
N ASP A 169 -5.00 -2.67 10.41
CA ASP A 169 -5.56 -1.48 11.07
C ASP A 169 -5.79 -1.69 12.56
N ALA A 170 -6.38 -2.81 12.95
CA ALA A 170 -6.56 -3.16 14.36
C ALA A 170 -5.21 -3.24 15.12
N MET A 171 -4.16 -3.79 14.48
CA MET A 171 -2.81 -3.82 15.07
C MET A 171 -2.24 -2.42 15.27
N ALA A 172 -2.40 -1.52 14.30
CA ALA A 172 -1.90 -0.14 14.40
C ALA A 172 -2.69 0.66 15.45
N ALA A 173 -4.00 0.53 15.48
CA ALA A 173 -4.86 1.20 16.46
C ALA A 173 -4.51 0.77 17.89
N ALA A 174 -4.39 -0.54 18.12
CA ALA A 174 -4.00 -1.07 19.44
C ALA A 174 -2.59 -0.62 19.86
N ALA A 175 -1.64 -0.62 18.93
CA ALA A 175 -0.27 -0.19 19.21
C ALA A 175 -0.18 1.31 19.56
N LEU A 176 -0.99 2.17 18.94
CA LEU A 176 -1.06 3.59 19.28
C LEU A 176 -1.61 3.84 20.69
N GLY A 177 -2.34 2.90 21.27
CA GLY A 177 -2.76 2.93 22.68
C GLY A 177 -1.60 3.00 23.68
N GLU A 178 -0.39 2.58 23.31
CA GLU A 178 0.81 2.73 24.14
C GLU A 178 1.17 4.21 24.40
N ALA A 179 0.87 5.09 23.42
CA ALA A 179 1.05 6.53 23.60
C ALA A 179 -0.03 7.14 24.51
N GLU A 180 -1.26 6.66 24.44
CA GLU A 180 -2.34 7.10 25.34
C GLU A 180 -2.09 6.69 26.80
N ALA A 181 -1.49 5.53 27.00
CA ALA A 181 -1.18 5.01 28.33
C ALA A 181 -0.09 5.81 29.08
N GLY A 182 0.58 6.77 28.41
CA GLY A 182 1.62 7.61 29.01
C GLY A 182 2.85 6.83 29.48
N LYS A 183 3.14 5.68 28.87
CA LYS A 183 4.21 4.76 29.29
C LYS A 183 5.63 5.22 28.95
N ALA A 184 5.77 6.29 28.18
CA ALA A 184 7.05 6.84 27.77
C ALA A 184 7.05 8.37 27.82
N SER A 185 8.18 8.94 28.25
CA SER A 185 8.42 10.38 28.30
C SER A 185 9.27 10.88 27.11
N ASP A 186 9.78 9.97 26.30
CA ASP A 186 10.62 10.28 25.14
C ASP A 186 10.19 9.50 23.89
N ALA A 187 10.51 10.08 22.73
CA ALA A 187 10.07 9.58 21.43
C ALA A 187 10.71 8.22 21.06
N GLY A 188 11.97 7.98 21.45
CA GLY A 188 12.66 6.72 21.15
C GLY A 188 12.04 5.54 21.88
N THR A 189 11.82 5.69 23.19
CA THR A 189 11.14 4.68 24.03
C THR A 189 9.72 4.43 23.53
N LEU A 190 8.95 5.50 23.23
CA LEU A 190 7.59 5.37 22.72
C LEU A 190 7.54 4.63 21.39
N ALA A 191 8.44 4.97 20.46
CA ALA A 191 8.51 4.27 19.17
C ALA A 191 8.80 2.78 19.35
N GLY A 192 9.69 2.42 20.24
CA GLY A 192 10.03 1.03 20.58
C GLY A 192 8.82 0.26 21.16
N LEU A 193 8.08 0.86 22.09
CA LEU A 193 6.88 0.24 22.68
C LEU A 193 5.78 -0.01 21.62
N ILE A 194 5.52 0.98 20.78
CA ILE A 194 4.52 0.85 19.71
C ILE A 194 4.94 -0.23 18.69
N GLU A 195 6.20 -0.24 18.26
CA GLU A 195 6.71 -1.27 17.36
C GLU A 195 6.62 -2.66 17.99
N GLN A 196 7.03 -2.82 19.25
CA GLN A 196 6.93 -4.09 19.96
C GLN A 196 5.49 -4.58 20.06
N HIS A 197 4.56 -3.71 20.42
CA HIS A 197 3.14 -4.06 20.52
C HIS A 197 2.59 -4.56 19.17
N ALA A 198 2.81 -3.81 18.08
CA ALA A 198 2.34 -4.19 16.76
C ALA A 198 2.94 -5.53 16.30
N ARG A 199 4.25 -5.76 16.54
CA ARG A 199 4.90 -7.02 16.18
C ARG A 199 4.41 -8.20 17.00
N LEU A 200 4.16 -8.04 18.29
CA LEU A 200 3.57 -9.08 19.14
C LEU A 200 2.13 -9.42 18.71
N ALA A 201 1.39 -8.44 18.21
CA ALA A 201 0.06 -8.65 17.62
C ALA A 201 0.10 -9.36 16.26
N GLY A 202 1.28 -9.55 15.65
CA GLY A 202 1.47 -10.27 14.40
C GLY A 202 1.82 -9.40 13.19
N ALA A 203 2.11 -8.11 13.38
CA ALA A 203 2.53 -7.24 12.29
C ALA A 203 3.80 -7.77 11.59
N GLU A 204 3.74 -7.85 10.29
CA GLU A 204 4.86 -8.28 9.43
C GLU A 204 5.94 -7.20 9.37
N GLU A 205 5.53 -5.97 9.18
CA GLU A 205 6.39 -4.79 9.23
C GLU A 205 5.72 -3.63 9.97
N THR A 206 6.56 -2.80 10.57
CA THR A 206 6.14 -1.59 11.27
C THR A 206 7.12 -0.47 10.98
N TYR A 207 6.59 0.75 10.74
CA TYR A 207 7.37 1.97 10.69
C TYR A 207 6.71 3.00 11.58
N ILE A 208 7.37 3.33 12.69
CA ILE A 208 6.91 4.33 13.64
C ILE A 208 7.66 5.64 13.38
N ALA A 209 6.92 6.72 13.28
CA ALA A 209 7.48 8.06 13.11
C ALA A 209 6.77 9.03 14.05
N ILE A 210 7.54 9.92 14.70
CA ILE A 210 7.08 10.81 15.76
C ILE A 210 7.50 12.25 15.45
N ALA A 211 6.57 13.18 15.55
CA ALA A 211 6.83 14.60 15.74
C ALA A 211 6.75 14.86 17.25
N HIS A 212 7.90 14.87 17.94
CA HIS A 212 7.99 14.94 19.40
C HIS A 212 7.57 16.30 19.97
N ASP A 213 7.65 17.36 19.15
CA ASP A 213 7.11 18.70 19.39
C ASP A 213 6.37 19.16 18.15
N LEU A 214 5.08 18.88 18.08
CA LEU A 214 4.26 19.19 16.91
C LEU A 214 4.08 20.71 16.71
N ALA A 215 4.23 21.50 17.77
CA ALA A 215 4.15 22.96 17.68
C ALA A 215 5.38 23.57 17.00
N ALA A 216 6.55 23.03 17.28
CA ALA A 216 7.82 23.50 16.71
C ALA A 216 8.12 22.86 15.34
N ASP A 217 7.87 21.55 15.18
CA ASP A 217 8.15 20.82 13.95
C ASP A 217 7.07 19.77 13.66
N ARG A 218 6.36 19.92 12.54
CA ARG A 218 5.30 19.03 12.10
C ARG A 218 5.80 17.78 11.36
N ARG A 219 7.10 17.68 11.10
CA ARG A 219 7.68 16.54 10.39
C ARG A 219 7.70 15.31 11.28
N LEU A 220 7.16 14.24 10.76
CA LEU A 220 7.21 12.92 11.39
C LEU A 220 8.54 12.25 11.07
N ASN A 221 9.37 12.05 12.08
CA ASN A 221 10.70 11.47 11.95
C ASN A 221 10.77 10.10 12.59
N ARG A 222 11.46 9.15 11.96
CA ARG A 222 11.85 7.91 12.63
C ARG A 222 12.98 8.25 13.60
N THR A 223 12.79 7.85 14.85
CA THR A 223 13.79 8.09 15.88
C THR A 223 13.93 6.87 16.78
N SER A 224 15.16 6.60 17.20
CA SER A 224 15.50 5.71 18.29
C SER A 224 16.18 6.46 19.43
N GLN A 225 16.34 7.78 19.32
CA GLN A 225 16.98 8.62 20.32
C GLN A 225 15.99 9.02 21.41
N PRO A 226 16.43 9.16 22.66
CA PRO A 226 15.61 9.58 23.79
C PRO A 226 15.32 11.09 23.72
N THR A 227 14.51 11.48 22.77
CA THR A 227 14.09 12.89 22.59
C THR A 227 12.83 13.14 23.41
N PRO A 228 12.80 14.10 24.37
CA PRO A 228 11.65 14.34 25.22
C PRO A 228 10.39 14.66 24.41
N LEU A 229 9.27 14.05 24.77
CA LEU A 229 7.96 14.37 24.21
C LEU A 229 7.46 15.67 24.86
N GLN A 230 6.96 16.60 24.02
CA GLN A 230 6.33 17.83 24.48
C GLN A 230 4.83 17.62 24.75
N ASP A 231 4.15 18.63 25.29
CA ASP A 231 2.72 18.55 25.63
C ASP A 231 1.82 18.29 24.39
N ARG A 232 2.34 18.57 23.20
CA ARG A 232 1.68 18.27 21.93
C ARG A 232 2.65 17.56 21.00
N PHE A 233 2.38 16.31 20.71
CA PHE A 233 3.17 15.50 19.79
C PHE A 233 2.27 14.66 18.87
N ALA A 234 2.80 14.16 17.78
CA ALA A 234 2.06 13.26 16.88
C ALA A 234 2.85 11.97 16.63
N VAL A 235 2.13 10.88 16.53
CA VAL A 235 2.68 9.55 16.26
C VAL A 235 2.02 8.97 15.02
N ARG A 236 2.83 8.47 14.09
CA ARG A 236 2.42 7.69 12.95
C ARG A 236 2.86 6.24 13.10
N ALA A 237 1.91 5.33 13.04
CA ALA A 237 2.16 3.90 12.89
C ALA A 237 1.78 3.47 11.47
N SER A 238 2.76 3.02 10.68
CA SER A 238 2.51 2.31 9.43
C SER A 238 2.74 0.82 9.68
N VAL A 239 1.73 0.02 9.44
CA VAL A 239 1.73 -1.41 9.77
C VAL A 239 1.37 -2.23 8.54
N ALA A 240 2.10 -3.33 8.35
CA ALA A 240 1.79 -4.33 7.34
C ALA A 240 1.38 -5.66 7.96
N TYR A 241 0.34 -6.25 7.39
CA TYR A 241 -0.05 -7.62 7.63
C TYR A 241 -0.24 -8.35 6.30
N LYS A 242 0.54 -9.41 6.07
CA LYS A 242 0.53 -10.20 4.83
C LYS A 242 0.52 -9.32 3.57
N GLY A 243 1.47 -8.38 3.50
CA GLY A 243 1.63 -7.47 2.36
C GLY A 243 0.63 -6.32 2.24
N CYS A 244 -0.43 -6.31 3.04
CA CYS A 244 -1.40 -5.21 3.09
C CYS A 244 -0.95 -4.16 4.10
N TRP A 245 -0.81 -2.93 3.64
CA TRP A 245 -0.31 -1.82 4.42
C TRP A 245 -1.38 -0.82 4.76
N ILE A 246 -1.35 -0.36 6.02
CA ILE A 246 -2.14 0.78 6.48
C ILE A 246 -1.25 1.81 7.16
N ARG A 247 -1.82 2.97 7.43
CA ARG A 247 -1.19 4.04 8.19
C ARG A 247 -2.23 4.72 9.08
N ARG A 248 -1.92 4.81 10.38
CA ARG A 248 -2.63 5.66 11.32
C ARG A 248 -1.71 6.73 11.86
N THR A 249 -2.24 7.94 12.04
CA THR A 249 -1.55 9.03 12.71
C THR A 249 -2.50 9.66 13.71
N ARG A 250 -2.00 9.94 14.92
CA ARG A 250 -2.77 10.64 15.94
C ARG A 250 -1.92 11.74 16.57
N THR A 251 -2.59 12.84 16.88
CA THR A 251 -2.05 13.92 17.71
C THR A 251 -2.43 13.67 19.16
N PHE A 252 -1.45 13.72 20.05
CA PHE A 252 -1.61 13.60 21.49
C PHE A 252 -1.38 14.96 22.11
N ALA A 253 -2.36 15.46 22.84
CA ALA A 253 -2.30 16.73 23.56
C ALA A 253 -3.31 16.72 24.71
N LYS A 254 -3.04 17.51 25.74
CA LYS A 254 -3.92 17.60 26.92
C LYS A 254 -5.13 18.53 26.72
N ASP A 255 -5.11 19.34 25.67
CA ASP A 255 -6.17 20.31 25.41
C ASP A 255 -7.40 19.70 24.68
N ALA A 256 -8.55 20.34 24.87
CA ALA A 256 -9.80 19.89 24.25
C ALA A 256 -9.83 20.05 22.71
N GLY A 257 -8.92 20.85 22.12
CA GLY A 257 -8.86 21.09 20.68
C GLY A 257 -8.45 19.82 19.92
N ALA A 258 -7.47 19.06 20.45
CA ALA A 258 -7.06 17.80 19.83
C ALA A 258 -8.23 16.78 19.75
N ALA A 259 -8.98 16.62 20.84
CA ALA A 259 -10.13 15.71 20.85
C ALA A 259 -11.27 16.14 19.91
N LYS A 260 -11.48 17.48 19.75
CA LYS A 260 -12.44 18.02 18.76
C LYS A 260 -12.00 17.71 17.33
N ALA A 261 -10.70 17.90 17.03
CA ALA A 261 -10.14 17.60 15.72
C ALA A 261 -10.18 16.10 15.41
N ASP A 262 -9.91 15.23 16.41
CA ASP A 262 -10.04 13.76 16.27
C ASP A 262 -11.48 13.36 15.93
N SER A 263 -12.47 13.86 16.69
CA SER A 263 -13.89 13.58 16.45
C SER A 263 -14.36 14.06 15.07
N TRP A 264 -13.92 15.25 14.67
CA TRP A 264 -14.20 15.78 13.34
C TRP A 264 -13.59 14.88 12.24
N PHE A 265 -12.33 14.50 12.40
CA PHE A 265 -11.63 13.65 11.42
C PHE A 265 -12.24 12.25 11.30
N ASP A 266 -12.65 11.65 12.40
CA ASP A 266 -13.40 10.40 12.40
C ASP A 266 -14.73 10.53 11.64
N GLY A 267 -15.40 11.69 11.75
CA GLY A 267 -16.59 12.02 10.97
C GLY A 267 -16.28 12.10 9.47
N VAL A 268 -15.18 12.75 9.09
CA VAL A 268 -14.71 12.84 7.70
C VAL A 268 -14.42 11.44 7.14
N ALA A 269 -13.64 10.64 7.85
CA ALA A 269 -13.25 9.29 7.40
C ALA A 269 -14.47 8.38 7.18
N ARG A 270 -15.51 8.51 8.02
CA ARG A 270 -16.77 7.73 7.89
C ARG A 270 -17.69 8.22 6.80
N SER A 271 -17.58 9.47 6.36
CA SER A 271 -18.55 10.10 5.46
C SER A 271 -17.99 10.41 4.07
N LEU A 272 -16.80 9.92 3.72
CA LEU A 272 -16.21 10.19 2.41
C LEU A 272 -17.04 9.51 1.30
N GLU A 273 -17.59 10.34 0.42
CA GLU A 273 -18.52 9.89 -0.63
C GLU A 273 -17.78 9.57 -1.94
N PRO A 274 -18.19 8.52 -2.66
CA PRO A 274 -17.69 8.25 -4.00
C PRO A 274 -18.19 9.30 -5.00
N GLY A 275 -17.44 9.53 -6.08
CA GLY A 275 -17.82 10.44 -7.15
C GLY A 275 -17.66 11.93 -6.84
N LYS A 276 -17.21 12.30 -5.63
CA LYS A 276 -16.96 13.69 -5.22
C LYS A 276 -15.47 13.91 -4.94
N PRO A 277 -14.85 14.98 -5.45
CA PRO A 277 -13.45 15.30 -5.17
C PRO A 277 -13.19 15.41 -3.66
N ILE A 278 -12.11 14.78 -3.17
CA ILE A 278 -11.73 14.77 -1.74
C ILE A 278 -11.56 16.21 -1.22
N ALA A 279 -10.91 17.09 -2.02
CA ALA A 279 -10.71 18.48 -1.64
C ALA A 279 -12.04 19.22 -1.34
N ALA A 280 -13.07 19.00 -2.16
CA ALA A 280 -14.38 19.62 -1.97
C ALA A 280 -15.08 19.09 -0.71
N GLN A 281 -14.96 17.79 -0.46
CA GLN A 281 -15.53 17.16 0.73
C GLN A 281 -14.85 17.64 2.00
N LEU A 282 -13.51 17.75 2.03
CA LEU A 282 -12.77 18.31 3.15
C LEU A 282 -13.13 19.78 3.40
N ALA A 283 -13.23 20.60 2.34
CA ALA A 283 -13.62 21.99 2.47
C ALA A 283 -15.05 22.16 3.02
N ALA A 284 -15.96 21.28 2.65
CA ALA A 284 -17.32 21.28 3.18
C ALA A 284 -17.34 20.90 4.68
N LYS A 285 -16.64 19.83 5.03
CA LYS A 285 -16.55 19.30 6.40
C LYS A 285 -15.80 20.25 7.35
N LEU A 286 -14.82 21.01 6.84
CA LEU A 286 -14.09 21.97 7.66
C LEU A 286 -14.99 23.06 8.27
N LYS A 287 -16.11 23.37 7.63
CA LYS A 287 -17.12 24.31 8.18
C LYS A 287 -17.76 23.80 9.47
N GLU A 288 -17.71 22.49 9.72
CA GLU A 288 -18.22 21.87 10.96
C GLU A 288 -17.22 21.97 12.13
N LEU A 289 -15.98 22.49 11.87
CA LEU A 289 -14.93 22.67 12.88
C LEU A 289 -14.50 24.16 12.93
N PRO A 290 -15.26 25.01 13.64
CA PRO A 290 -14.92 26.45 13.76
C PRO A 290 -13.52 26.64 14.36
N GLY A 291 -12.78 27.63 13.87
CA GLY A 291 -11.40 27.89 14.27
C GLY A 291 -10.35 27.04 13.57
N ALA A 292 -10.77 26.07 12.74
CA ALA A 292 -9.85 25.23 12.00
C ALA A 292 -9.45 25.83 10.64
N ALA A 293 -8.18 25.67 10.30
CA ALA A 293 -7.63 25.96 8.97
C ALA A 293 -6.90 24.71 8.42
N LEU A 294 -7.32 24.22 7.26
CA LEU A 294 -6.68 23.08 6.59
C LEU A 294 -5.32 23.51 6.06
N THR A 295 -4.25 22.85 6.50
CA THR A 295 -2.87 23.11 6.07
C THR A 295 -2.50 22.24 4.87
N SER A 296 -2.73 20.96 4.98
CA SER A 296 -2.47 19.99 3.91
C SER A 296 -3.29 18.72 4.07
N TRP A 297 -3.40 17.96 2.99
CA TRP A 297 -3.94 16.61 3.00
C TRP A 297 -3.31 15.76 1.91
N ILE A 298 -3.33 14.45 2.12
CA ILE A 298 -2.92 13.46 1.14
C ILE A 298 -3.81 12.21 1.28
N ALA A 299 -4.24 11.67 0.14
CA ALA A 299 -4.89 10.37 0.04
C ALA A 299 -3.93 9.40 -0.64
N GLU A 300 -3.68 8.27 0.01
CA GLU A 300 -2.81 7.21 -0.49
C GLU A 300 -3.63 5.94 -0.69
N SER A 301 -3.22 5.08 -1.64
CA SER A 301 -3.85 3.80 -1.92
C SER A 301 -2.81 2.76 -2.35
N CYS A 302 -3.18 1.49 -2.38
CA CYS A 302 -2.32 0.36 -2.76
C CYS A 302 -2.59 -0.13 -4.19
N THR A 303 -2.86 0.77 -5.14
CA THR A 303 -3.28 0.40 -6.50
C THR A 303 -2.14 0.00 -7.45
N GLY A 304 -0.91 0.42 -7.18
CA GLY A 304 0.27 0.12 -8.00
C GLY A 304 1.16 -0.99 -7.43
N SER A 305 2.45 -0.92 -7.74
CA SER A 305 3.45 -1.86 -7.21
C SER A 305 3.91 -1.52 -5.79
N TYR A 306 3.80 -0.26 -5.38
CA TYR A 306 4.15 0.18 -4.02
C TYR A 306 3.05 -0.12 -3.01
N PRO A 307 3.40 -0.33 -1.72
CA PRO A 307 2.43 -0.59 -0.66
C PRO A 307 1.38 0.50 -0.47
N LEU A 308 1.82 1.75 -0.47
CA LEU A 308 0.97 2.94 -0.44
C LEU A 308 1.57 4.00 -1.36
N SER A 309 0.74 4.55 -2.24
CA SER A 309 1.11 5.62 -3.17
C SER A 309 0.08 6.73 -3.12
N ALA A 310 0.53 7.98 -3.23
CA ALA A 310 -0.36 9.12 -3.30
C ALA A 310 -1.22 9.05 -4.56
N VAL A 311 -2.53 9.13 -4.38
CA VAL A 311 -3.52 9.19 -5.48
C VAL A 311 -4.10 10.60 -5.63
N ALA A 312 -4.10 11.40 -4.55
CA ALA A 312 -4.47 12.80 -4.56
C ALA A 312 -3.86 13.52 -3.34
N SER A 313 -3.67 14.83 -3.43
CA SER A 313 -3.17 15.65 -2.31
C SER A 313 -3.57 17.11 -2.47
N SER A 314 -3.35 17.93 -1.44
CA SER A 314 -3.56 19.38 -1.50
C SER A 314 -2.73 20.08 -2.60
N ARG A 315 -1.57 19.53 -2.96
CA ARG A 315 -0.70 20.06 -4.03
C ARG A 315 -1.09 19.55 -5.42
N ALA A 316 -1.69 18.36 -5.47
CA ALA A 316 -2.19 17.74 -6.69
C ALA A 316 -3.55 17.11 -6.36
N PRO A 317 -4.63 17.91 -6.29
CA PRO A 317 -5.92 17.46 -5.77
C PRO A 317 -6.56 16.34 -6.58
N GLY A 318 -5.96 16.01 -7.73
CA GLY A 318 -6.45 14.98 -8.62
C GLY A 318 -7.70 15.42 -9.37
N LYS A 319 -7.87 14.94 -10.57
CA LYS A 319 -9.14 15.10 -11.31
C LYS A 319 -10.14 14.02 -10.91
N ASP A 320 -9.65 12.95 -10.32
CA ASP A 320 -10.42 11.75 -10.05
C ASP A 320 -11.06 11.82 -8.68
N ALA A 321 -12.35 11.77 -8.66
CA ALA A 321 -13.09 11.45 -7.47
C ALA A 321 -12.83 9.98 -7.08
N PRO A 322 -12.79 9.64 -5.77
CA PRO A 322 -12.67 8.27 -5.35
C PRO A 322 -13.91 7.46 -5.78
N VAL A 323 -13.72 6.16 -6.04
CA VAL A 323 -14.80 5.26 -6.37
C VAL A 323 -15.33 4.54 -5.14
N ASN A 324 -16.58 4.05 -5.20
CA ASN A 324 -17.14 3.23 -4.14
C ASN A 324 -16.28 1.96 -3.94
N GLY A 325 -16.04 1.57 -2.70
CA GLY A 325 -15.20 0.41 -2.37
C GLY A 325 -13.69 0.65 -2.51
N GLN A 326 -13.24 1.86 -2.82
CA GLN A 326 -11.82 2.19 -2.90
C GLN A 326 -11.21 2.28 -1.50
N PHE A 327 -10.10 1.57 -1.30
CA PHE A 327 -9.29 1.75 -0.11
C PHE A 327 -8.45 3.03 -0.21
N LEU A 328 -8.50 3.83 0.85
CA LEU A 328 -7.66 5.02 1.02
C LEU A 328 -7.08 5.06 2.43
N VAL A 329 -5.88 5.61 2.54
CA VAL A 329 -5.36 6.20 3.77
C VAL A 329 -5.43 7.72 3.58
N LEU A 330 -6.34 8.37 4.31
CA LEU A 330 -6.45 9.82 4.32
C LEU A 330 -5.62 10.39 5.45
N THR A 331 -4.65 11.24 5.12
CA THR A 331 -3.87 12.03 6.08
C THR A 331 -4.32 13.49 5.96
N VAL A 332 -4.59 14.14 7.08
CA VAL A 332 -4.98 15.54 7.15
C VAL A 332 -4.12 16.28 8.18
N GLU A 333 -3.64 17.44 7.81
CA GLU A 333 -2.96 18.38 8.67
C GLU A 333 -3.77 19.68 8.73
N LEU A 334 -4.03 20.16 9.92
CA LEU A 334 -4.73 21.42 10.16
C LEU A 334 -4.16 22.18 11.36
N THR A 335 -4.57 23.44 11.51
CA THR A 335 -4.49 24.18 12.76
C THR A 335 -5.90 24.38 13.29
N LEU A 336 -6.08 24.22 14.60
CA LEU A 336 -7.32 24.52 15.30
C LEU A 336 -7.01 25.53 16.42
N ASP A 337 -7.60 26.72 16.33
CA ASP A 337 -7.33 27.83 17.25
C ASP A 337 -5.81 28.15 17.38
N GLY A 338 -5.09 28.08 16.25
CA GLY A 338 -3.64 28.29 16.17
C GLY A 338 -2.78 27.07 16.54
N ALA A 339 -3.34 26.02 17.14
CA ALA A 339 -2.61 24.81 17.53
C ALA A 339 -2.58 23.78 16.38
N PRO A 340 -1.41 23.19 16.05
CA PRO A 340 -1.30 22.19 14.99
C PRO A 340 -1.92 20.85 15.39
N TRP A 341 -2.55 20.21 14.42
CA TRP A 341 -3.08 18.86 14.52
C TRP A 341 -2.78 18.06 13.24
N LEU A 342 -2.48 16.79 13.40
CA LEU A 342 -2.17 15.86 12.34
C LEU A 342 -2.86 14.50 12.62
N GLY A 343 -3.63 14.02 11.66
CA GLY A 343 -4.30 12.73 11.74
C GLY A 343 -4.20 11.94 10.43
N ALA A 344 -4.22 10.62 10.53
CA ALA A 344 -4.37 9.73 9.38
C ALA A 344 -5.20 8.51 9.77
N ALA A 345 -6.11 8.12 8.88
CA ALA A 345 -6.93 6.94 9.05
C ALA A 345 -7.11 6.19 7.72
N PRO A 346 -7.11 4.85 7.75
CA PRO A 346 -7.55 4.04 6.63
C PRO A 346 -9.08 4.01 6.57
N LEU A 347 -9.62 3.96 5.36
CA LEU A 347 -11.07 3.91 5.12
C LEU A 347 -11.39 3.21 3.79
N ILE A 348 -12.62 2.76 3.67
CA ILE A 348 -13.21 2.31 2.39
C ILE A 348 -14.27 3.32 1.97
N VAL A 349 -14.06 3.95 0.84
CA VAL A 349 -14.95 5.00 0.31
C VAL A 349 -16.38 4.47 0.15
N GLY A 350 -17.35 5.20 0.68
CA GLY A 350 -18.76 4.82 0.68
C GLY A 350 -19.16 3.76 1.71
N GLN A 351 -18.19 3.22 2.47
CA GLN A 351 -18.44 2.19 3.50
C GLN A 351 -17.89 2.58 4.86
N GLY A 352 -17.13 3.66 4.97
CA GLY A 352 -16.59 4.21 6.20
C GLY A 352 -15.22 3.66 6.60
N ALA A 353 -14.91 3.72 7.91
CA ALA A 353 -13.67 3.18 8.46
C ALA A 353 -13.55 1.67 8.25
N LEU A 354 -12.32 1.16 8.21
CA LEU A 354 -12.01 -0.26 8.12
C LEU A 354 -12.48 -1.01 9.37
#